data_ac2b8db6697da144d855bc57097ed11f
#
_entry.id   ac2b8db6697da144d855bc57097ed11f
#
_cell.length_a   1.000
_cell.length_b   1.000
_cell.length_c   1.000
_cell.angle_alpha   90.00
_cell.angle_beta   90.00
_cell.angle_gamma   90.00
#
_symmetry.space_group_name_H-M   'P 1'
#
loop_
_entity.id
_entity.type
_entity.pdbx_description
1 polymer ?
#
loop_
_entity_poly.entity_id
_entity_poly.type
_entity_poly.pdbx_seq_one_letter_code
_entity_poly.pdbx_strand_id
1 'polypeptide(L)' 'MGFAKEVADEVIFMDEGMIVEKNTTKEFFENPKSDRTKLFLSQIL' A
#
# COMPACT_ATOMS: atom_id res chain seq x y z
N MET A 1 7.14 8.08 7.98
CA MET A 1 5.71 8.10 7.67
C MET A 1 5.47 7.50 6.30
N GLY A 2 4.42 6.73 6.17
CA GLY A 2 4.15 6.01 4.95
C GLY A 2 3.19 6.72 4.02
N PHE A 3 3.32 6.45 2.76
CA PHE A 3 2.37 6.93 1.76
C PHE A 3 2.28 5.93 0.62
N ALA A 4 1.16 5.97 -0.08
CA ALA A 4 0.92 5.08 -1.20
C ALA A 4 0.77 5.89 -2.47
N LYS A 5 1.33 5.37 -3.55
CA LYS A 5 1.27 6.03 -4.84
C LYS A 5 0.71 5.06 -5.88
N GLU A 6 -0.25 5.52 -6.63
CA GLU A 6 -0.83 4.72 -7.69
C GLU A 6 -0.13 5.02 -9.01
N VAL A 7 0.33 3.98 -9.68
CA VAL A 7 1.01 4.09 -10.97
C VAL A 7 0.34 3.11 -11.91
N ALA A 8 -0.37 3.64 -12.91
CA ALA A 8 -1.15 2.82 -13.84
C ALA A 8 -2.10 1.91 -13.04
N ASP A 9 -1.93 0.61 -13.13
CA ASP A 9 -2.81 -0.34 -12.44
C ASP A 9 -2.19 -0.89 -11.17
N GLU A 10 -1.12 -0.26 -10.69
CA GLU A 10 -0.41 -0.73 -9.51
C GLU A 10 -0.36 0.34 -8.44
N VAL A 11 -0.24 -0.11 -7.19
CA VAL A 11 -0.06 0.79 -6.05
C VAL A 11 1.25 0.42 -5.37
N ILE A 12 2.03 1.43 -5.06
CA ILE A 12 3.30 1.26 -4.35
C ILE A 12 3.16 1.95 -3.01
N PHE A 13 3.29 1.17 -1.94
CA PHE A 13 3.25 1.70 -0.58
C PHE A 13 4.68 1.85 -0.08
N MET A 14 5.04 3.05 0.29
CA MET A 14 6.39 3.37 0.74
C MET A 14 6.37 3.89 2.17
N ASP A 15 7.39 3.54 2.92
CA ASP A 15 7.52 4.00 4.30
C ASP A 15 9.01 4.14 4.60
N GLU A 16 9.37 5.29 5.15
CA GLU A 16 10.75 5.60 5.52
C GLU A 16 11.71 5.43 4.35
N GLY A 17 11.29 5.83 3.17
CA GLY A 17 12.13 5.77 1.97
C GLY A 17 12.29 4.37 1.39
N MET A 18 11.50 3.42 1.87
CA MET A 18 11.58 2.06 1.39
C MET A 18 10.22 1.60 0.88
N ILE A 19 10.24 0.74 -0.13
CA ILE A 19 9.01 0.15 -0.64
C ILE A 19 8.59 -0.97 0.29
N VAL A 20 7.43 -0.80 0.91
CA VAL A 20 6.89 -1.79 1.84
C VAL A 20 6.09 -2.83 1.08
N GLU A 21 5.26 -2.38 0.15
CA GLU A 21 4.45 -3.30 -0.63
C GLU A 21 4.18 -2.72 -2.01
N LYS A 22 4.17 -3.58 -3.01
CA LYS A 22 3.84 -3.21 -4.38
C LYS A 22 2.92 -4.27 -4.94
N ASN A 23 1.77 -3.87 -5.43
CA ASN A 23 0.81 -4.82 -5.97
C ASN A 23 -0.17 -4.11 -6.89
N THR A 24 -1.01 -4.88 -7.58
CA THR A 24 -2.06 -4.27 -8.38
C THR A 24 -3.02 -3.51 -7.47
N THR A 25 -3.70 -2.52 -8.03
CA THR A 25 -4.62 -1.71 -7.25
C THR A 25 -5.66 -2.58 -6.56
N LYS A 26 -6.19 -3.55 -7.28
CA LYS A 26 -7.20 -4.43 -6.71
C LYS A 26 -6.67 -5.22 -5.54
N GLU A 27 -5.50 -5.86 -5.70
CA GLU A 27 -4.92 -6.68 -4.65
C GLU A 27 -4.49 -5.84 -3.45
N PHE A 28 -4.00 -4.65 -3.73
CA PHE A 28 -3.54 -3.78 -2.66
C PHE A 28 -4.68 -3.44 -1.70
N PHE A 29 -5.86 -3.14 -2.24
CA PHE A 29 -6.99 -2.75 -1.41
C PHE A 29 -7.81 -3.92 -0.90
N GLU A 30 -7.91 -4.99 -1.68
CA GLU A 30 -8.74 -6.13 -1.28
C GLU A 30 -7.99 -7.17 -0.46
N ASN A 31 -6.71 -7.34 -0.74
CA ASN A 31 -5.94 -8.39 -0.09
C ASN A 31 -4.51 -7.92 0.17
N PRO A 32 -4.34 -6.91 1.03
CA PRO A 32 -3.00 -6.42 1.34
C PRO A 32 -2.20 -7.51 2.04
N LYS A 33 -0.93 -7.66 1.67
CA LYS A 33 -0.09 -8.71 2.19
C LYS A 33 0.70 -8.29 3.41
N SER A 34 1.05 -7.01 3.49
CA SER A 34 1.83 -6.50 4.60
C SER A 34 0.93 -5.99 5.72
N ASP A 35 1.31 -6.28 6.95
CA ASP A 35 0.57 -5.76 8.10
C ASP A 35 0.62 -4.23 8.14
N ARG A 36 1.72 -3.65 7.65
CA ARG A 36 1.85 -2.20 7.58
C ARG A 36 0.83 -1.63 6.61
N THR A 37 0.61 -2.31 5.51
CA THR A 37 -0.39 -1.89 4.54
C THR A 37 -1.79 -1.97 5.12
N LYS A 38 -2.07 -3.04 5.84
CA LYS A 38 -3.37 -3.20 6.47
C LYS A 38 -3.63 -2.09 7.48
N LEU A 39 -2.64 -1.74 8.25
CA LEU A 39 -2.75 -0.66 9.22
C LEU A 39 -2.97 0.67 8.52
N PHE A 40 -2.23 0.91 7.45
CA PHE A 40 -2.35 2.14 6.69
C PHE A 40 -3.76 2.31 6.13
N LEU A 41 -4.29 1.26 5.52
CA LEU A 41 -5.63 1.30 4.96
C LEU A 41 -6.70 1.45 6.04
N SER A 42 -6.45 0.86 7.18
CA SER A 42 -7.36 0.98 8.31
C SER A 42 -7.47 2.43 8.79
N GLN A 43 -6.40 3.19 8.72
CA GLN A 43 -6.40 4.57 9.16
C GLN A 43 -7.10 5.50 8.16
N ILE A 44 -7.13 5.12 6.90
CA ILE A 44 -7.79 5.93 5.88
C ILE A 44 -9.30 5.77 5.97
N LEU A 45 -9.75 4.58 6.25
CA LEU A 45 -11.17 4.27 6.33
C LEU A 45 -11.74 4.59 7.69
#